data_c69e2a42a2cd87037fc2932632315d11
#
_entry.id   c69e2a42a2cd87037fc2932632315d11
#
_cell.length_a   1.000
_cell.length_b   1.000
_cell.length_c   1.000
_cell.angle_alpha   90.00
_cell.angle_beta   90.00
_cell.angle_gamma   90.00
#
_symmetry.space_group_name_H-M   'P 1'
#
loop_
_entity.id
_entity.type
_entity.pdbx_description
1 polymer ?
#
loop_
_entity_poly.entity_id
_entity_poly.type
_entity_poly.pdbx_seq_one_letter_code
_entity_poly.pdbx_strand_id
1 'polypeptide(L)'
;SNWAISTMDNYGNVGNFGSMAVDANDTLHVAYYASNGAVLKYATLADGSTTWSKQVVESTNDVGKYTSIALDSNGNPHITYFDDTNDDLRYAHKMGSSWVFTTLDSVGVSGKGTSLAIDSNDHLHVAYKTNSTEIAYMTNRSGSWVKTTLDANSTGIWGVNYINIMLDEGDDPHVVYSDMVDYDIFYMSNTRGAWERVLVAGDSISKTSEAEMDENGGIHVAYHIDGSFDDIGYAAVRSLAHRPQFEIEPDLPNGVFLGAENGTIYGTPSEFLDLTEYTVWANTTRTSAFTTFSMNVDWELMASVDYLETPRNTAITPITFNWTAWTSGVLNSTSSVYTSGNSGDYNSIAVDSNDKVHIVFYRDDNSNLYHATNASGSWSTSSIETSNNVGKYCSIAIDSNDGLHVSYQYNTGNALKYAYKASGASSWSKTTVDNTGGKFTSIAVDSNDKPHIAYRDSGGDVGYAEKTGSSWTFGTVQTAGDIASTSIAIDSDDHIHI
;
A
#
# COMPACT_ATOMS: atom_id res chain seq x y z
N SER A 1 -12.48 1.58 27.60
CA SER A 1 -11.04 1.32 27.47
C SER A 1 -10.28 2.55 27.89
N ASN A 2 -9.34 2.42 28.79
CA ASN A 2 -8.48 3.54 29.19
C ASN A 2 -7.20 3.47 28.36
N TRP A 3 -6.88 4.55 27.66
CA TRP A 3 -5.59 4.70 27.01
C TRP A 3 -4.47 4.65 28.02
N ALA A 4 -3.49 3.79 27.80
CA ALA A 4 -2.22 3.89 28.46
C ALA A 4 -1.27 4.67 27.53
N ILE A 5 -1.09 5.95 27.82
CA ILE A 5 -0.21 6.78 27.03
C ILE A 5 1.14 6.80 27.70
N SER A 6 2.18 6.58 26.93
CA SER A 6 3.54 6.71 27.40
C SER A 6 4.38 7.47 26.40
N THR A 7 5.20 8.39 26.90
CA THR A 7 6.26 8.95 26.07
C THR A 7 7.28 7.86 25.78
N MET A 8 7.43 7.51 24.52
CA MET A 8 8.40 6.52 24.10
C MET A 8 9.83 7.00 24.40
N ASP A 9 10.19 8.20 23.98
CA ASP A 9 11.48 8.83 24.29
C ASP A 9 11.34 10.35 24.36
N ASN A 10 11.87 10.97 25.40
CA ASN A 10 11.81 12.42 25.63
C ASN A 10 13.21 13.07 25.75
N TYR A 11 14.25 12.38 25.32
CA TYR A 11 15.61 12.88 25.43
C TYR A 11 16.07 13.56 24.15
N GLY A 12 15.79 14.85 24.04
CA GLY A 12 16.22 15.70 22.91
C GLY A 12 15.30 15.61 21.69
N ASN A 13 15.85 15.87 20.51
CA ASN A 13 15.10 15.77 19.26
C ASN A 13 15.16 14.33 18.73
N VAL A 14 14.10 13.57 18.95
CA VAL A 14 13.99 12.14 18.69
C VAL A 14 12.71 11.83 17.89
N GLY A 15 12.67 10.65 17.25
CA GLY A 15 11.49 10.13 16.54
C GLY A 15 11.41 10.48 15.06
N ASN A 16 12.41 11.12 14.48
CA ASN A 16 12.45 11.31 13.03
C ASN A 16 12.67 9.98 12.30
N PHE A 17 12.10 9.84 11.09
CA PHE A 17 12.22 8.66 10.24
C PHE A 17 11.82 7.37 10.98
N GLY A 18 10.79 7.43 11.83
CA GLY A 18 10.33 6.29 12.61
C GLY A 18 9.57 5.27 11.73
N SER A 19 9.78 3.99 12.05
CA SER A 19 9.05 2.86 11.49
C SER A 19 8.65 1.92 12.60
N MET A 20 7.48 1.30 12.49
CA MET A 20 6.87 0.47 13.54
C MET A 20 6.43 -0.89 12.97
N ALA A 21 6.54 -1.91 13.81
CA ALA A 21 5.97 -3.24 13.58
C ALA A 21 5.37 -3.78 14.87
N VAL A 22 4.44 -4.73 14.75
CA VAL A 22 3.79 -5.41 15.89
C VAL A 22 4.08 -6.90 15.80
N ASP A 23 4.44 -7.54 16.91
CA ASP A 23 4.67 -8.98 16.95
C ASP A 23 3.37 -9.77 17.26
N ALA A 24 3.45 -11.09 17.20
CA ALA A 24 2.33 -11.99 17.47
C ALA A 24 1.85 -11.96 18.94
N ASN A 25 2.53 -11.26 19.83
CA ASN A 25 2.17 -11.06 21.23
C ASN A 25 1.75 -9.61 21.50
N ASP A 26 1.38 -8.87 20.45
CA ASP A 26 0.99 -7.46 20.48
C ASP A 26 2.03 -6.54 21.10
N THR A 27 3.32 -6.94 21.02
CA THR A 27 4.43 -6.05 21.41
C THR A 27 4.71 -5.09 20.27
N LEU A 28 4.71 -3.80 20.57
CA LEU A 28 5.16 -2.78 19.61
C LEU A 28 6.66 -2.74 19.53
N HIS A 29 7.17 -2.65 18.32
CA HIS A 29 8.56 -2.51 17.98
C HIS A 29 8.75 -1.25 17.14
N VAL A 30 9.55 -0.29 17.60
CA VAL A 30 9.76 0.99 16.91
C VAL A 30 11.25 1.23 16.69
N ALA A 31 11.64 1.44 15.45
CA ALA A 31 12.94 1.94 15.07
C ALA A 31 12.85 3.43 14.74
N TYR A 32 13.78 4.24 15.19
CA TYR A 32 13.74 5.68 14.96
C TYR A 32 15.12 6.33 15.03
N TYR A 33 15.24 7.48 14.39
CA TYR A 33 16.43 8.31 14.44
C TYR A 33 16.36 9.33 15.59
N ALA A 34 17.46 9.49 16.30
CA ALA A 34 17.63 10.50 17.33
C ALA A 34 18.69 11.51 16.89
N SER A 35 18.24 12.70 16.45
CA SER A 35 19.12 13.75 15.90
C SER A 35 20.12 14.29 16.91
N ASN A 36 19.78 14.33 18.20
CA ASN A 36 20.66 14.83 19.26
C ASN A 36 21.83 13.92 19.61
N GLY A 37 21.99 12.81 18.96
CA GLY A 37 23.14 11.92 19.08
C GLY A 37 23.55 11.34 17.73
N ALA A 38 22.78 11.66 16.69
CA ALA A 38 22.94 11.12 15.34
C ALA A 38 22.93 9.58 15.34
N VAL A 39 21.97 8.96 16.09
CA VAL A 39 21.98 7.54 16.39
C VAL A 39 20.69 6.84 15.98
N LEU A 40 20.81 5.57 15.61
CA LEU A 40 19.68 4.65 15.47
C LEU A 40 19.26 4.15 16.85
N LYS A 41 18.00 4.31 17.17
CA LYS A 41 17.36 3.78 18.36
C LYS A 41 16.26 2.78 18.04
N TYR A 42 15.98 1.95 19.04
CA TYR A 42 14.90 0.98 19.03
C TYR A 42 14.18 0.99 20.38
N ALA A 43 12.87 0.92 20.34
CA ALA A 43 12.03 0.85 21.52
C ALA A 43 10.99 -0.26 21.37
N THR A 44 10.59 -0.86 22.50
CA THR A 44 9.51 -1.82 22.57
C THR A 44 8.53 -1.46 23.68
N LEU A 45 7.26 -1.75 23.42
CA LEU A 45 6.20 -1.70 24.41
C LEU A 45 5.47 -3.04 24.37
N ALA A 46 5.63 -3.84 25.44
CA ALA A 46 4.88 -5.09 25.56
C ALA A 46 3.40 -4.82 25.78
N ASP A 47 2.54 -5.70 25.32
CA ASP A 47 1.11 -5.64 25.58
C ASP A 47 0.80 -5.44 27.08
N GLY A 48 -0.20 -4.62 27.36
CA GLY A 48 -0.58 -4.24 28.74
C GLY A 48 0.46 -3.44 29.51
N SER A 49 1.64 -3.14 28.95
CA SER A 49 2.68 -2.33 29.60
C SER A 49 2.44 -0.84 29.36
N THR A 50 2.84 -0.01 30.33
CA THR A 50 2.89 1.45 30.17
C THR A 50 4.32 1.97 30.07
N THR A 51 5.31 1.07 30.06
CA THR A 51 6.72 1.45 30.12
C THR A 51 7.46 0.96 28.88
N TRP A 52 7.98 1.90 28.10
CA TRP A 52 8.82 1.62 26.95
C TRP A 52 10.21 1.14 27.37
N SER A 53 10.64 0.04 26.83
CA SER A 53 12.04 -0.40 26.87
C SER A 53 12.79 0.24 25.70
N LYS A 54 13.87 0.96 25.95
CA LYS A 54 14.62 1.70 24.94
C LYS A 54 16.08 1.30 24.92
N GLN A 55 16.67 1.26 23.72
CA GLN A 55 18.09 1.04 23.56
C GLN A 55 18.64 1.79 22.35
N VAL A 56 19.89 2.17 22.44
CA VAL A 56 20.66 2.60 21.27
C VAL A 56 21.03 1.34 20.49
N VAL A 57 20.71 1.31 19.21
CA VAL A 57 21.07 0.21 18.31
C VAL A 57 22.46 0.44 17.78
N GLU A 58 22.69 1.58 17.15
CA GLU A 58 23.99 1.98 16.63
C GLU A 58 24.24 3.47 16.91
N SER A 59 25.49 3.80 17.28
CA SER A 59 25.92 5.17 17.60
C SER A 59 27.26 5.54 16.96
N THR A 60 27.70 4.72 16.02
CA THR A 60 28.90 5.00 15.24
C THR A 60 28.44 5.75 13.99
N ASN A 61 28.89 6.99 13.81
CA ASN A 61 28.48 7.86 12.70
C ASN A 61 27.06 8.47 12.87
N ASP A 62 26.57 9.17 11.84
CA ASP A 62 25.21 9.66 11.72
C ASP A 62 24.33 8.58 11.08
N VAL A 63 23.72 7.74 11.90
CA VAL A 63 23.03 6.51 11.49
C VAL A 63 21.57 6.47 11.94
N GLY A 64 20.71 5.84 11.14
CA GLY A 64 19.31 5.61 11.49
C GLY A 64 18.33 6.51 10.77
N LYS A 65 18.75 7.23 9.73
CA LYS A 65 17.81 7.94 8.85
C LYS A 65 17.09 6.95 7.92
N TYR A 66 15.84 7.27 7.56
CA TYR A 66 15.01 6.44 6.68
C TYR A 66 14.88 5.00 7.18
N THR A 67 14.57 4.81 8.47
CA THR A 67 14.43 3.46 9.04
C THR A 67 13.23 2.73 8.45
N SER A 68 13.38 1.42 8.27
CA SER A 68 12.29 0.49 8.04
C SER A 68 12.48 -0.73 8.91
N ILE A 69 11.46 -1.14 9.66
CA ILE A 69 11.49 -2.28 10.58
C ILE A 69 10.48 -3.33 10.16
N ALA A 70 10.89 -4.60 10.21
CA ALA A 70 10.03 -5.75 10.08
C ALA A 70 10.44 -6.82 11.10
N LEU A 71 9.57 -7.77 11.39
CA LEU A 71 9.80 -8.83 12.36
C LEU A 71 9.86 -10.18 11.65
N ASP A 72 10.79 -11.04 12.07
CA ASP A 72 10.83 -12.43 11.61
C ASP A 72 9.72 -13.28 12.27
N SER A 73 9.58 -14.53 11.89
CA SER A 73 8.58 -15.46 12.43
C SER A 73 8.72 -15.71 13.95
N ASN A 74 9.84 -15.34 14.54
CA ASN A 74 10.12 -15.45 15.97
C ASN A 74 9.95 -14.11 16.70
N GLY A 75 9.51 -13.06 16.01
CA GLY A 75 9.35 -11.72 16.56
C GLY A 75 10.67 -10.95 16.74
N ASN A 76 11.78 -11.40 16.14
CA ASN A 76 13.04 -10.66 16.22
C ASN A 76 13.02 -9.47 15.24
N PRO A 77 13.43 -8.28 15.68
CA PRO A 77 13.43 -7.10 14.83
C PRO A 77 14.63 -7.10 13.85
N HIS A 78 14.30 -6.76 12.62
CA HIS A 78 15.19 -6.49 11.53
C HIS A 78 14.98 -5.05 11.09
N ILE A 79 16.05 -4.27 10.97
CA ILE A 79 15.98 -2.83 10.67
C ILE A 79 16.94 -2.52 9.52
N THR A 80 16.42 -1.90 8.46
CA THR A 80 17.25 -1.23 7.45
C THR A 80 17.25 0.27 7.71
N TYR A 81 18.37 0.93 7.43
CA TYR A 81 18.57 2.35 7.68
C TYR A 81 19.72 2.91 6.85
N PHE A 82 19.76 4.21 6.75
CA PHE A 82 20.82 4.96 6.06
C PHE A 82 21.88 5.46 7.05
N ASP A 83 23.15 5.24 6.72
CA ASP A 83 24.31 5.85 7.35
C ASP A 83 24.69 7.11 6.55
N ASP A 84 24.33 8.28 7.06
CA ASP A 84 24.53 9.58 6.39
C ASP A 84 25.99 10.04 6.40
N THR A 85 26.85 9.41 7.20
CA THR A 85 28.30 9.70 7.21
C THR A 85 29.03 8.99 6.10
N ASN A 86 28.68 7.71 5.84
CA ASN A 86 29.34 6.89 4.85
C ASN A 86 28.54 6.74 3.55
N ASP A 87 27.33 7.28 3.51
CA ASP A 87 26.37 7.14 2.41
C ASP A 87 25.99 5.67 2.13
N ASP A 88 25.91 4.84 3.19
CA ASP A 88 25.71 3.40 3.09
C ASP A 88 24.29 2.97 3.46
N LEU A 89 23.76 1.93 2.78
CA LEU A 89 22.65 1.13 3.26
C LEU A 89 23.12 0.16 4.32
N ARG A 90 22.60 0.33 5.54
CA ARG A 90 22.91 -0.51 6.69
C ARG A 90 21.72 -1.38 7.08
N TYR A 91 22.04 -2.49 7.72
CA TYR A 91 21.10 -3.44 8.27
C TYR A 91 21.51 -3.85 9.67
N ALA A 92 20.56 -3.85 10.58
CA ALA A 92 20.73 -4.38 11.93
C ALA A 92 19.65 -5.42 12.22
N HIS A 93 20.02 -6.50 12.89
CA HIS A 93 19.06 -7.46 13.43
C HIS A 93 19.46 -7.88 14.84
N LYS A 94 18.47 -8.27 15.63
CA LYS A 94 18.67 -8.59 17.03
C LYS A 94 18.83 -10.10 17.23
N MET A 95 19.96 -10.50 17.78
CA MET A 95 20.25 -11.88 18.17
C MET A 95 20.31 -11.99 19.70
N GLY A 96 19.23 -12.44 20.33
CA GLY A 96 19.10 -12.45 21.78
C GLY A 96 19.15 -11.04 22.36
N SER A 97 20.20 -10.71 23.14
CA SER A 97 20.39 -9.39 23.72
C SER A 97 21.26 -8.44 22.89
N SER A 98 21.84 -8.90 21.80
CA SER A 98 22.83 -8.14 21.02
C SER A 98 22.31 -7.82 19.61
N TRP A 99 22.77 -6.67 19.08
CA TRP A 99 22.55 -6.30 17.70
C TRP A 99 23.72 -6.73 16.83
N VAL A 100 23.42 -7.24 15.66
CA VAL A 100 24.41 -7.60 14.63
C VAL A 100 24.20 -6.66 13.46
N PHE A 101 25.30 -6.13 12.91
CA PHE A 101 25.27 -5.11 11.87
C PHE A 101 25.88 -5.62 10.58
N THR A 102 25.32 -5.21 9.48
CA THR A 102 25.84 -5.51 8.15
C THR A 102 25.67 -4.27 7.26
N THR A 103 26.71 -3.89 6.52
CA THR A 103 26.56 -2.97 5.40
C THR A 103 26.07 -3.78 4.21
N LEU A 104 24.87 -3.44 3.73
CA LEU A 104 24.24 -4.13 2.59
C LEU A 104 24.75 -3.59 1.27
N ASP A 105 24.87 -2.27 1.17
CA ASP A 105 25.37 -1.59 -0.03
C ASP A 105 26.17 -0.35 0.37
N SER A 106 27.38 -0.22 -0.18
CA SER A 106 28.29 0.92 0.03
C SER A 106 28.73 1.56 -1.29
N VAL A 107 27.99 1.31 -2.37
CA VAL A 107 28.33 1.85 -3.69
C VAL A 107 27.59 3.17 -3.88
N GLY A 108 28.36 4.26 -3.82
CA GLY A 108 27.79 5.62 -3.92
C GLY A 108 26.91 5.97 -2.73
N VAL A 109 25.83 6.71 -2.96
CA VAL A 109 24.83 7.06 -1.91
C VAL A 109 23.74 6.00 -1.94
N SER A 110 23.75 5.04 -1.03
CA SER A 110 22.85 3.90 -0.99
C SER A 110 22.04 3.84 0.31
N GLY A 111 20.71 3.62 0.23
CA GLY A 111 19.86 3.38 1.40
C GLY A 111 18.89 4.49 1.76
N LYS A 112 18.83 5.58 0.98
CA LYS A 112 17.77 6.60 1.18
C LYS A 112 16.42 6.01 0.78
N GLY A 113 15.38 6.29 1.58
CA GLY A 113 14.04 5.78 1.33
C GLY A 113 13.96 4.25 1.37
N THR A 114 14.74 3.57 2.24
CA THR A 114 14.70 2.11 2.34
C THR A 114 13.35 1.61 2.86
N SER A 115 12.89 0.51 2.29
CA SER A 115 11.68 -0.21 2.71
C SER A 115 12.00 -1.70 2.81
N LEU A 116 11.59 -2.34 3.91
CA LEU A 116 11.91 -3.73 4.28
C LEU A 116 10.63 -4.54 4.45
N ALA A 117 10.61 -5.72 3.85
CA ALA A 117 9.62 -6.76 4.11
C ALA A 117 10.33 -8.10 4.41
N ILE A 118 9.65 -9.00 5.11
CA ILE A 118 10.14 -10.35 5.45
C ILE A 118 9.13 -11.37 4.95
N ASP A 119 9.61 -12.38 4.22
CA ASP A 119 8.76 -13.42 3.66
C ASP A 119 8.40 -14.51 4.69
N SER A 120 7.51 -15.43 4.33
CA SER A 120 7.03 -16.51 5.18
C SER A 120 8.13 -17.50 5.62
N ASN A 121 9.30 -17.43 5.00
CA ASN A 121 10.50 -18.24 5.31
C ASN A 121 11.61 -17.44 6.00
N ASP A 122 11.27 -16.26 6.52
CA ASP A 122 12.22 -15.33 7.17
C ASP A 122 13.32 -14.77 6.26
N HIS A 123 13.11 -14.77 4.93
CA HIS A 123 14.02 -14.07 4.04
C HIS A 123 13.66 -12.59 3.97
N LEU A 124 14.68 -11.77 3.86
CA LEU A 124 14.52 -10.33 3.81
C LEU A 124 14.48 -9.82 2.37
N HIS A 125 13.61 -8.87 2.15
CA HIS A 125 13.40 -8.16 0.90
C HIS A 125 13.52 -6.67 1.16
N VAL A 126 14.47 -6.00 0.50
CA VAL A 126 14.76 -4.58 0.72
C VAL A 126 14.70 -3.84 -0.60
N ALA A 127 13.85 -2.84 -0.69
CA ALA A 127 13.87 -1.89 -1.78
C ALA A 127 14.46 -0.56 -1.28
N TYR A 128 15.31 0.08 -2.06
CA TYR A 128 16.00 1.28 -1.66
C TYR A 128 16.52 2.08 -2.85
N LYS A 129 16.77 3.36 -2.60
CA LYS A 129 17.47 4.21 -3.55
C LYS A 129 18.97 4.03 -3.44
N THR A 130 19.64 3.84 -4.56
CA THR A 130 21.08 3.83 -4.69
C THR A 130 21.54 4.90 -5.69
N ASN A 131 22.61 5.60 -5.36
CA ASN A 131 23.06 6.78 -6.11
C ASN A 131 21.97 7.85 -6.29
N SER A 132 22.16 8.77 -7.23
CA SER A 132 21.15 9.78 -7.54
C SER A 132 20.07 9.30 -8.53
N THR A 133 20.22 8.11 -9.10
CA THR A 133 19.47 7.71 -10.31
C THR A 133 18.99 6.25 -10.35
N GLU A 134 19.13 5.49 -9.28
CA GLU A 134 18.77 4.07 -9.30
C GLU A 134 17.83 3.67 -8.16
N ILE A 135 16.87 2.82 -8.46
CA ILE A 135 16.12 2.01 -7.50
C ILE A 135 16.67 0.60 -7.54
N ALA A 136 17.00 0.06 -6.40
CA ALA A 136 17.53 -1.29 -6.24
C ALA A 136 16.68 -2.13 -5.30
N TYR A 137 16.75 -3.41 -5.49
CA TYR A 137 16.20 -4.44 -4.64
C TYR A 137 17.31 -5.37 -4.16
N MET A 138 17.26 -5.77 -2.90
CA MET A 138 18.14 -6.80 -2.34
C MET A 138 17.33 -7.83 -1.58
N THR A 139 17.78 -9.08 -1.65
CA THR A 139 17.21 -10.18 -0.86
C THR A 139 18.29 -11.18 -0.47
N ASN A 140 18.07 -11.88 0.65
CA ASN A 140 18.90 -12.99 1.09
C ASN A 140 18.24 -14.37 0.83
N ARG A 141 17.19 -14.45 0.03
CA ARG A 141 16.42 -15.68 -0.27
C ARG A 141 17.30 -16.84 -0.80
N SER A 142 18.41 -16.54 -1.44
CA SER A 142 19.38 -17.55 -1.90
C SER A 142 20.41 -18.00 -0.83
N GLY A 143 20.26 -17.56 0.42
CA GLY A 143 21.22 -17.78 1.50
C GLY A 143 22.38 -16.75 1.55
N SER A 144 22.42 -15.83 0.60
CA SER A 144 23.35 -14.68 0.57
C SER A 144 22.65 -13.48 -0.03
N TRP A 145 23.10 -12.27 0.34
CA TRP A 145 22.55 -11.05 -0.20
C TRP A 145 22.83 -10.90 -1.70
N VAL A 146 21.75 -10.74 -2.46
CA VAL A 146 21.80 -10.53 -3.91
C VAL A 146 21.14 -9.20 -4.23
N LYS A 147 21.87 -8.32 -4.93
CA LYS A 147 21.35 -7.03 -5.41
C LYS A 147 20.87 -7.15 -6.86
N THR A 148 19.73 -6.53 -7.13
CA THR A 148 19.18 -6.35 -8.48
C THR A 148 18.86 -4.87 -8.67
N THR A 149 19.37 -4.25 -9.73
CA THR A 149 18.92 -2.90 -10.11
C THR A 149 17.55 -3.03 -10.76
N LEU A 150 16.55 -2.39 -10.18
CA LEU A 150 15.17 -2.36 -10.70
C LEU A 150 15.03 -1.31 -11.78
N ASP A 151 15.55 -0.12 -11.52
CA ASP A 151 15.51 1.00 -12.44
C ASP A 151 16.83 1.79 -12.35
N ALA A 152 17.48 2.00 -13.48
CA ALA A 152 18.80 2.62 -13.57
C ALA A 152 18.77 4.13 -13.83
N ASN A 153 17.58 4.71 -14.11
CA ASN A 153 17.46 6.09 -14.57
C ASN A 153 16.35 6.88 -13.88
N SER A 154 15.88 6.43 -12.71
CA SER A 154 14.60 6.86 -12.15
C SER A 154 14.65 8.04 -11.19
N THR A 155 15.77 8.74 -10.98
CA THR A 155 15.80 9.65 -9.84
C THR A 155 16.48 10.98 -10.08
N GLY A 156 15.72 12.05 -9.94
CA GLY A 156 16.24 13.42 -9.82
C GLY A 156 17.02 13.63 -8.51
N ILE A 157 17.92 14.62 -8.53
CA ILE A 157 18.91 14.91 -7.48
C ILE A 157 18.27 15.35 -6.14
N TRP A 158 17.03 15.76 -6.12
CA TRP A 158 16.36 16.43 -5.00
C TRP A 158 15.02 15.79 -4.67
N GLY A 159 14.97 14.93 -3.68
CA GLY A 159 13.71 14.46 -3.12
C GLY A 159 13.84 13.12 -2.42
N VAL A 160 13.06 12.93 -1.35
CA VAL A 160 12.82 11.62 -0.74
C VAL A 160 11.93 10.87 -1.71
N ASN A 161 12.45 9.82 -2.30
CA ASN A 161 11.64 8.93 -3.10
C ASN A 161 10.84 8.06 -2.12
N TYR A 162 9.55 8.05 -2.28
CA TYR A 162 8.70 7.11 -1.58
C TYR A 162 8.86 5.76 -2.27
N ILE A 163 9.38 4.81 -1.52
CA ILE A 163 9.57 3.43 -1.96
C ILE A 163 8.81 2.56 -0.96
N ASN A 164 7.90 1.75 -1.47
CA ASN A 164 7.18 0.76 -0.68
C ASN A 164 7.46 -0.61 -1.26
N ILE A 165 7.84 -1.56 -0.41
CA ILE A 165 7.91 -2.97 -0.75
C ILE A 165 6.82 -3.73 0.00
N MET A 166 6.11 -4.58 -0.71
CA MET A 166 5.08 -5.47 -0.18
C MET A 166 5.36 -6.86 -0.69
N LEU A 167 4.90 -7.89 0.02
CA LEU A 167 4.97 -9.28 -0.41
C LEU A 167 3.56 -9.80 -0.58
N ASP A 168 3.31 -10.55 -1.64
CA ASP A 168 2.06 -11.25 -1.81
C ASP A 168 2.05 -12.59 -1.03
N GLU A 169 0.95 -13.31 -1.10
CA GLU A 169 0.82 -14.61 -0.44
C GLU A 169 1.78 -15.69 -0.96
N GLY A 170 2.39 -15.48 -2.12
CA GLY A 170 3.43 -16.33 -2.70
C GLY A 170 4.84 -15.93 -2.28
N ASP A 171 4.97 -14.95 -1.38
CA ASP A 171 6.26 -14.35 -1.00
C ASP A 171 6.96 -13.61 -2.16
N ASP A 172 6.22 -13.23 -3.19
CA ASP A 172 6.79 -12.50 -4.31
C ASP A 172 6.81 -10.99 -4.03
N PRO A 173 7.93 -10.31 -4.33
CA PRO A 173 8.07 -8.90 -4.01
C PRO A 173 7.40 -7.98 -5.03
N HIS A 174 6.71 -6.97 -4.48
CA HIS A 174 6.06 -5.88 -5.18
C HIS A 174 6.65 -4.55 -4.71
N VAL A 175 7.12 -3.73 -5.61
CA VAL A 175 7.73 -2.44 -5.31
C VAL A 175 6.98 -1.32 -6.02
N VAL A 176 6.53 -0.34 -5.26
CA VAL A 176 5.99 0.92 -5.79
C VAL A 176 6.97 2.04 -5.46
N TYR A 177 7.30 2.87 -6.44
CA TYR A 177 8.19 4.00 -6.22
C TYR A 177 7.84 5.20 -7.10
N SER A 178 8.17 6.38 -6.63
CA SER A 178 8.06 7.61 -7.42
C SER A 178 9.38 7.98 -8.09
N ASP A 179 9.33 8.22 -9.40
CA ASP A 179 10.43 8.76 -10.18
C ASP A 179 10.33 10.30 -10.20
N MET A 180 11.38 10.95 -9.72
CA MET A 180 11.44 12.40 -9.64
C MET A 180 12.13 13.05 -10.85
N VAL A 181 12.53 12.27 -11.87
CA VAL A 181 13.04 12.81 -13.14
C VAL A 181 11.89 13.09 -14.09
N ASP A 182 11.07 12.08 -14.30
CA ASP A 182 9.93 12.16 -15.21
C ASP A 182 8.62 12.50 -14.48
N TYR A 183 8.67 12.54 -13.14
CA TYR A 183 7.51 12.75 -12.26
C TYR A 183 6.43 11.69 -12.46
N ASP A 184 6.88 10.44 -12.48
CA ASP A 184 6.06 9.24 -12.72
C ASP A 184 6.02 8.34 -11.47
N ILE A 185 4.98 7.51 -11.38
CA ILE A 185 4.91 6.40 -10.41
C ILE A 185 5.04 5.10 -11.18
N PHE A 186 5.93 4.25 -10.70
CA PHE A 186 6.15 2.93 -11.23
C PHE A 186 5.81 1.84 -10.22
N TYR A 187 5.31 0.76 -10.73
CA TYR A 187 5.16 -0.50 -10.04
C TYR A 187 6.06 -1.54 -10.69
N MET A 188 6.70 -2.35 -9.85
CA MET A 188 7.50 -3.48 -10.26
C MET A 188 7.17 -4.72 -9.46
N SER A 189 7.20 -5.87 -10.11
CA SER A 189 6.96 -7.17 -9.49
C SER A 189 7.86 -8.23 -10.11
N ASN A 190 8.20 -9.25 -9.33
CA ASN A 190 9.00 -10.40 -9.76
C ASN A 190 8.23 -11.73 -9.64
N THR A 191 6.92 -11.71 -9.74
CA THR A 191 6.04 -12.88 -9.59
C THR A 191 6.27 -13.97 -10.63
N ARG A 192 7.03 -13.70 -11.69
CA ARG A 192 7.34 -14.62 -12.78
C ARG A 192 8.82 -14.94 -12.94
N GLY A 193 9.62 -14.67 -11.91
CA GLY A 193 11.05 -14.88 -11.95
C GLY A 193 11.84 -13.81 -12.71
N ALA A 194 11.17 -12.79 -13.24
CA ALA A 194 11.79 -11.62 -13.85
C ALA A 194 11.05 -10.36 -13.40
N TRP A 195 11.79 -9.28 -13.15
CA TRP A 195 11.18 -8.00 -12.80
C TRP A 195 10.50 -7.37 -14.00
N GLU A 196 9.21 -7.11 -13.85
CA GLU A 196 8.42 -6.38 -14.82
C GLU A 196 8.14 -4.97 -14.28
N ARG A 197 8.40 -3.93 -15.08
CA ARG A 197 8.16 -2.53 -14.75
C ARG A 197 6.91 -2.04 -15.44
N VAL A 198 6.03 -1.43 -14.70
CA VAL A 198 4.76 -0.88 -15.19
C VAL A 198 4.66 0.58 -14.78
N LEU A 199 4.37 1.45 -15.75
CA LEU A 199 4.00 2.83 -15.46
C LEU A 199 2.61 2.83 -14.82
N VAL A 200 2.51 3.30 -13.59
CA VAL A 200 1.24 3.41 -12.84
C VAL A 200 0.58 4.74 -13.16
N ALA A 201 1.34 5.81 -13.12
CA ALA A 201 0.87 7.15 -13.45
C ALA A 201 2.04 7.98 -13.97
N GLY A 202 1.79 8.83 -14.97
CA GLY A 202 2.78 9.73 -15.60
C GLY A 202 2.28 11.16 -15.73
N ASP A 203 3.18 12.05 -16.17
CA ASP A 203 2.92 13.45 -16.46
C ASP A 203 2.58 14.34 -15.24
N SER A 204 3.61 14.84 -14.58
CA SER A 204 3.52 15.86 -13.53
C SER A 204 3.05 15.34 -12.15
N ILE A 205 3.56 14.18 -11.74
CA ILE A 205 3.29 13.65 -10.40
C ILE A 205 4.30 14.20 -9.41
N SER A 206 3.84 14.75 -8.30
CA SER A 206 4.73 15.23 -7.26
C SER A 206 4.87 14.24 -6.10
N LYS A 207 5.83 14.44 -5.38
CA LYS A 207 6.49 14.10 -4.11
C LYS A 207 5.87 13.05 -3.17
N THR A 208 4.61 12.66 -3.25
CA THR A 208 4.02 11.72 -2.28
C THR A 208 3.18 10.67 -2.97
N SER A 209 3.54 9.42 -2.79
CA SER A 209 2.68 8.29 -3.09
C SER A 209 2.65 7.37 -1.88
N GLU A 210 1.49 6.84 -1.59
CA GLU A 210 1.31 5.78 -0.61
C GLU A 210 0.70 4.59 -1.34
N ALA A 211 1.17 3.39 -1.04
CA ALA A 211 0.71 2.18 -1.69
C ALA A 211 0.34 1.13 -0.64
N GLU A 212 -0.79 0.48 -0.86
CA GLU A 212 -1.32 -0.58 -0.03
C GLU A 212 -1.70 -1.77 -0.92
N MET A 213 -1.54 -2.98 -0.39
CA MET A 213 -1.99 -4.21 -1.06
C MET A 213 -3.29 -4.69 -0.39
N ASP A 214 -4.31 -4.94 -1.21
CA ASP A 214 -5.55 -5.55 -0.72
C ASP A 214 -5.38 -7.06 -0.47
N GLU A 215 -6.36 -7.69 0.16
CA GLU A 215 -6.37 -9.12 0.44
C GLU A 215 -6.37 -10.01 -0.82
N ASN A 216 -6.67 -9.44 -1.98
CA ASN A 216 -6.63 -10.12 -3.27
C ASN A 216 -5.32 -9.85 -4.04
N GLY A 217 -4.34 -9.20 -3.40
CA GLY A 217 -3.06 -8.83 -3.99
C GLY A 217 -3.16 -7.66 -4.99
N GLY A 218 -4.28 -6.94 -5.01
CA GLY A 218 -4.40 -5.68 -5.74
C GLY A 218 -3.62 -4.59 -5.03
N ILE A 219 -2.86 -3.80 -5.79
CA ILE A 219 -2.09 -2.69 -5.24
C ILE A 219 -2.81 -1.39 -5.56
N HIS A 220 -3.10 -0.64 -4.52
CA HIS A 220 -3.77 0.64 -4.56
C HIS A 220 -2.76 1.75 -4.28
N VAL A 221 -2.68 2.73 -5.15
CA VAL A 221 -1.74 3.85 -5.03
C VAL A 221 -2.50 5.16 -5.03
N ALA A 222 -2.35 5.95 -3.97
CA ALA A 222 -2.80 7.32 -3.94
C ALA A 222 -1.60 8.24 -4.13
N TYR A 223 -1.73 9.26 -4.98
CA TYR A 223 -0.63 10.15 -5.32
C TYR A 223 -1.08 11.58 -5.59
N HIS A 224 -0.15 12.50 -5.45
CA HIS A 224 -0.35 13.90 -5.76
C HIS A 224 0.07 14.20 -7.21
N ILE A 225 -0.74 14.93 -7.94
CA ILE A 225 -0.46 15.39 -9.30
C ILE A 225 -0.08 16.87 -9.21
N ASP A 226 1.17 17.20 -9.61
CA ASP A 226 1.70 18.58 -9.63
C ASP A 226 1.44 19.18 -11.03
N GLY A 227 0.57 20.17 -11.08
CA GLY A 227 0.17 20.80 -12.34
C GLY A 227 -0.10 22.30 -12.16
N SER A 228 -0.86 22.88 -13.11
CA SER A 228 -1.39 24.25 -12.92
C SER A 228 -2.36 24.33 -11.76
N PHE A 229 -2.87 23.18 -11.33
CA PHE A 229 -3.67 22.94 -10.13
C PHE A 229 -3.18 21.62 -9.56
N ASP A 230 -2.97 21.57 -8.23
CA ASP A 230 -2.60 20.34 -7.54
C ASP A 230 -3.85 19.43 -7.44
N ASP A 231 -3.75 18.23 -7.97
CA ASP A 231 -4.82 17.24 -8.00
C ASP A 231 -4.43 15.98 -7.24
N ILE A 232 -5.42 15.20 -6.79
CA ILE A 232 -5.19 13.86 -6.28
C ILE A 232 -5.42 12.82 -7.39
N GLY A 233 -4.45 11.94 -7.56
CA GLY A 233 -4.53 10.78 -8.42
C GLY A 233 -4.73 9.50 -7.61
N TYR A 234 -5.37 8.55 -8.23
CA TYR A 234 -5.49 7.19 -7.76
C TYR A 234 -5.19 6.23 -8.89
N ALA A 235 -4.42 5.21 -8.60
CA ALA A 235 -4.19 4.08 -9.50
C ALA A 235 -4.38 2.76 -8.75
N ALA A 236 -4.94 1.78 -9.44
CA ALA A 236 -4.97 0.41 -8.98
C ALA A 236 -4.21 -0.47 -9.94
N VAL A 237 -3.28 -1.24 -9.41
CA VAL A 237 -2.54 -2.25 -10.17
C VAL A 237 -2.92 -3.61 -9.60
N ARG A 238 -3.54 -4.46 -10.40
CA ARG A 238 -3.72 -5.86 -9.99
C ARG A 238 -2.39 -6.56 -10.11
N SER A 239 -2.00 -7.25 -9.05
CA SER A 239 -0.79 -8.05 -9.03
C SER A 239 -0.76 -9.02 -10.21
N LEU A 240 0.39 -9.13 -10.85
CA LEU A 240 0.63 -10.11 -11.92
C LEU A 240 0.51 -11.56 -11.40
N ALA A 241 0.70 -11.79 -10.10
CA ALA A 241 0.56 -13.09 -9.45
C ALA A 241 -0.86 -13.65 -9.53
N HIS A 242 -1.86 -12.80 -9.66
CA HIS A 242 -3.28 -13.20 -9.72
C HIS A 242 -3.81 -13.33 -11.15
N ARG A 243 -2.96 -13.26 -12.18
CA ARG A 243 -3.39 -13.60 -13.53
C ARG A 243 -3.71 -15.08 -13.61
N PRO A 244 -4.88 -15.46 -14.12
CA PRO A 244 -5.22 -16.86 -14.26
C PRO A 244 -4.22 -17.54 -15.20
N GLN A 245 -3.74 -18.71 -14.79
CA GLN A 245 -3.07 -19.64 -15.69
C GLN A 245 -4.15 -20.52 -16.30
N PHE A 246 -4.09 -20.68 -17.62
CA PHE A 246 -5.07 -21.49 -18.33
C PHE A 246 -4.52 -22.89 -18.54
N GLU A 247 -5.30 -23.89 -18.16
CA GLU A 247 -5.02 -25.29 -18.35
C GLU A 247 -6.17 -25.94 -19.09
N ILE A 248 -5.92 -27.01 -19.79
CA ILE A 248 -6.95 -27.70 -20.57
C ILE A 248 -6.81 -29.22 -20.41
N GLU A 249 -7.93 -29.91 -20.32
CA GLU A 249 -8.00 -31.36 -20.30
C GLU A 249 -9.21 -31.82 -21.13
N PRO A 250 -9.03 -32.90 -21.90
CA PRO A 250 -7.79 -33.60 -22.23
C PRO A 250 -6.82 -32.71 -23.05
N ASP A 251 -5.61 -33.22 -23.30
CA ASP A 251 -4.63 -32.54 -24.14
C ASP A 251 -5.21 -32.25 -25.52
N LEU A 252 -4.90 -31.06 -26.03
CA LEU A 252 -5.28 -30.66 -27.37
C LEU A 252 -4.59 -31.54 -28.43
N PRO A 253 -5.23 -31.73 -29.61
CA PRO A 253 -4.61 -32.48 -30.70
C PRO A 253 -3.30 -31.82 -31.16
N ASN A 254 -2.37 -32.66 -31.64
CA ASN A 254 -1.09 -32.18 -32.14
C ASN A 254 -1.23 -31.02 -33.14
N GLY A 255 -0.48 -29.96 -32.91
CA GLY A 255 -0.50 -28.73 -33.72
C GLY A 255 -1.50 -27.67 -33.23
N VAL A 256 -2.27 -27.96 -32.17
CA VAL A 256 -3.15 -26.98 -31.50
C VAL A 256 -2.62 -26.70 -30.11
N PHE A 257 -2.65 -25.43 -29.72
CA PHE A 257 -2.06 -24.94 -28.47
C PHE A 257 -3.05 -24.09 -27.71
N LEU A 258 -2.94 -24.13 -26.38
CA LEU A 258 -3.58 -23.17 -25.46
C LEU A 258 -2.56 -22.13 -25.04
N GLY A 259 -2.90 -20.86 -25.17
CA GLY A 259 -2.14 -19.78 -24.60
C GLY A 259 -2.36 -19.74 -23.08
N ALA A 260 -1.35 -20.17 -22.31
CA ALA A 260 -1.46 -20.29 -20.86
C ALA A 260 -1.77 -18.98 -20.14
N GLU A 261 -1.46 -17.83 -20.76
CA GLU A 261 -1.67 -16.51 -20.14
C GLU A 261 -2.96 -15.81 -20.57
N ASN A 262 -3.57 -16.22 -21.67
CA ASN A 262 -4.74 -15.54 -22.25
C ASN A 262 -5.92 -16.47 -22.57
N GLY A 263 -5.76 -17.78 -22.38
CA GLY A 263 -6.79 -18.77 -22.66
C GLY A 263 -7.14 -18.92 -24.14
N THR A 264 -6.34 -18.36 -25.05
CA THR A 264 -6.62 -18.46 -26.49
C THR A 264 -6.18 -19.80 -27.03
N ILE A 265 -7.07 -20.51 -27.73
CA ILE A 265 -6.74 -21.75 -28.47
C ILE A 265 -6.40 -21.36 -29.90
N TYR A 266 -5.26 -21.83 -30.41
CA TYR A 266 -4.75 -21.49 -31.72
C TYR A 266 -3.89 -22.63 -32.30
N GLY A 267 -3.65 -22.60 -33.58
CA GLY A 267 -2.78 -23.56 -34.29
C GLY A 267 -3.48 -24.26 -35.44
N THR A 268 -2.85 -25.34 -35.94
CA THR A 268 -3.35 -26.16 -37.06
C THR A 268 -3.27 -27.61 -36.63
N PRO A 269 -4.41 -28.32 -36.48
CA PRO A 269 -4.39 -29.72 -36.09
C PRO A 269 -3.75 -30.56 -37.17
N SER A 270 -2.89 -31.51 -36.77
CA SER A 270 -2.19 -32.41 -37.68
C SER A 270 -2.64 -33.85 -37.56
N GLU A 271 -3.65 -34.14 -36.77
CA GLU A 271 -4.20 -35.48 -36.55
C GLU A 271 -5.74 -35.45 -36.52
N PHE A 272 -6.34 -36.61 -36.75
CA PHE A 272 -7.77 -36.81 -36.62
C PHE A 272 -8.15 -36.80 -35.15
N LEU A 273 -9.31 -36.23 -34.83
CA LEU A 273 -9.87 -36.22 -33.51
C LEU A 273 -11.37 -36.44 -33.57
N ASP A 274 -11.85 -37.49 -32.88
CA ASP A 274 -13.26 -37.67 -32.62
C ASP A 274 -13.81 -36.50 -31.77
N LEU A 275 -15.11 -36.26 -31.82
CA LEU A 275 -15.74 -35.20 -31.03
C LEU A 275 -15.36 -35.37 -29.56
N THR A 276 -14.52 -34.53 -29.08
CA THR A 276 -13.96 -34.58 -27.72
C THR A 276 -14.38 -33.32 -26.96
N GLU A 277 -14.90 -33.50 -25.76
CA GLU A 277 -15.19 -32.42 -24.83
C GLU A 277 -13.92 -32.03 -24.09
N TYR A 278 -13.62 -30.74 -24.07
CA TYR A 278 -12.49 -30.14 -23.38
C TYR A 278 -13.00 -29.29 -22.23
N THR A 279 -12.29 -29.34 -21.12
CA THR A 279 -12.47 -28.42 -20.01
C THR A 279 -11.28 -27.47 -19.94
N VAL A 280 -11.52 -26.19 -19.99
CA VAL A 280 -10.49 -25.15 -19.79
C VAL A 280 -10.68 -24.57 -18.41
N TRP A 281 -9.64 -24.63 -17.59
CA TRP A 281 -9.58 -23.98 -16.29
C TRP A 281 -8.81 -22.67 -16.40
N ALA A 282 -9.28 -21.66 -15.68
CA ALA A 282 -8.55 -20.44 -15.34
C ALA A 282 -8.21 -20.51 -13.85
N ASN A 283 -6.96 -20.87 -13.54
CA ASN A 283 -6.48 -21.10 -12.19
C ASN A 283 -5.68 -19.88 -11.72
N THR A 284 -6.05 -19.32 -10.59
CA THR A 284 -5.22 -18.37 -9.84
C THR A 284 -4.69 -19.06 -8.59
N THR A 285 -3.85 -18.41 -7.82
CA THR A 285 -3.38 -18.92 -6.53
C THR A 285 -4.51 -19.15 -5.52
N ARG A 286 -5.66 -18.48 -5.70
CA ARG A 286 -6.79 -18.52 -4.74
C ARG A 286 -8.07 -19.12 -5.28
N THR A 287 -8.32 -19.02 -6.58
CA THR A 287 -9.59 -19.43 -7.18
C THR A 287 -9.38 -20.15 -8.50
N SER A 288 -10.32 -21.03 -8.81
CA SER A 288 -10.36 -21.73 -10.08
C SER A 288 -11.75 -21.60 -10.69
N ALA A 289 -11.80 -21.26 -11.97
CA ALA A 289 -13.03 -21.28 -12.75
C ALA A 289 -12.81 -22.10 -14.00
N PHE A 290 -13.87 -22.72 -14.53
CA PHE A 290 -13.76 -23.53 -15.74
C PHE A 290 -14.92 -23.31 -16.69
N THR A 291 -14.67 -23.66 -17.95
CA THR A 291 -15.71 -23.81 -18.97
C THR A 291 -15.42 -25.02 -19.85
N THR A 292 -16.42 -25.52 -20.54
CA THR A 292 -16.26 -26.64 -21.45
C THR A 292 -16.59 -26.23 -22.88
N PHE A 293 -15.95 -26.87 -23.83
CA PHE A 293 -16.30 -26.82 -25.25
C PHE A 293 -15.98 -28.15 -25.90
N SER A 294 -16.63 -28.46 -27.03
CA SER A 294 -16.33 -29.67 -27.80
C SER A 294 -15.65 -29.32 -29.12
N MET A 295 -14.67 -30.13 -29.52
CA MET A 295 -13.95 -29.99 -30.76
C MET A 295 -13.78 -31.36 -31.41
N ASN A 296 -13.92 -31.42 -32.73
CA ASN A 296 -13.47 -32.54 -33.56
C ASN A 296 -12.57 -32.05 -34.69
N VAL A 297 -11.78 -32.95 -35.27
CA VAL A 297 -10.97 -32.71 -36.46
C VAL A 297 -11.32 -33.79 -37.47
N ASP A 298 -12.00 -33.39 -38.54
CA ASP A 298 -12.49 -34.31 -39.58
C ASP A 298 -11.88 -34.02 -40.95
N TRP A 299 -12.10 -34.91 -41.88
CA TRP A 299 -11.64 -34.84 -43.25
C TRP A 299 -12.60 -34.06 -44.17
N GLU A 300 -13.88 -33.87 -43.74
CA GLU A 300 -14.89 -33.15 -44.51
C GLU A 300 -15.64 -32.11 -43.68
N LEU A 301 -15.84 -30.94 -44.26
CA LEU A 301 -16.42 -29.76 -43.64
C LEU A 301 -17.92 -29.87 -43.43
N MET A 302 -18.41 -29.70 -42.19
CA MET A 302 -19.71 -29.02 -41.95
C MET A 302 -19.71 -28.35 -40.55
N ALA A 303 -20.04 -27.09 -40.49
CA ALA A 303 -20.12 -26.31 -39.25
C ALA A 303 -21.50 -26.44 -38.59
N SER A 304 -21.52 -26.64 -37.26
CA SER A 304 -22.70 -26.43 -36.44
C SER A 304 -22.39 -25.46 -35.26
N VAL A 305 -23.44 -24.92 -34.68
CA VAL A 305 -23.33 -23.79 -33.72
C VAL A 305 -22.73 -24.15 -32.37
N ASP A 306 -22.58 -25.45 -32.05
CA ASP A 306 -22.22 -25.93 -30.73
C ASP A 306 -20.85 -26.59 -30.63
N TYR A 307 -20.12 -26.72 -31.73
CA TYR A 307 -18.77 -27.31 -31.79
C TYR A 307 -17.94 -26.75 -32.96
N LEU A 308 -16.62 -26.81 -32.80
CA LEU A 308 -15.66 -26.39 -33.81
C LEU A 308 -15.20 -27.61 -34.63
N GLU A 309 -15.48 -27.64 -35.92
CA GLU A 309 -14.93 -28.60 -36.85
C GLU A 309 -13.85 -27.95 -37.73
N THR A 310 -12.70 -28.59 -37.85
CA THR A 310 -11.63 -28.10 -38.75
C THR A 310 -11.02 -29.25 -39.53
N PRO A 311 -10.84 -29.10 -40.87
CA PRO A 311 -10.11 -30.06 -41.64
C PRO A 311 -8.66 -30.17 -41.15
N ARG A 312 -8.13 -31.38 -41.21
CA ARG A 312 -6.72 -31.62 -40.94
C ARG A 312 -5.82 -30.65 -41.71
N ASN A 313 -4.81 -30.08 -41.07
CA ASN A 313 -3.89 -29.06 -41.60
C ASN A 313 -4.53 -27.70 -41.94
N THR A 314 -5.73 -27.42 -41.49
CA THR A 314 -6.32 -26.09 -41.57
C THR A 314 -6.15 -25.39 -40.24
N ALA A 315 -5.64 -24.16 -40.25
CA ALA A 315 -5.53 -23.36 -39.03
C ALA A 315 -6.92 -23.05 -38.46
N ILE A 316 -7.13 -23.31 -37.20
CA ILE A 316 -8.35 -22.90 -36.51
C ILE A 316 -8.37 -21.38 -36.35
N THR A 317 -9.57 -20.80 -36.46
CA THR A 317 -9.76 -19.41 -36.04
C THR A 317 -9.53 -19.37 -34.54
N PRO A 318 -8.68 -18.47 -34.05
CA PRO A 318 -8.43 -18.39 -32.59
C PRO A 318 -9.72 -18.23 -31.81
N ILE A 319 -9.92 -19.10 -30.81
CA ILE A 319 -11.05 -19.01 -29.88
C ILE A 319 -10.55 -18.31 -28.63
N THR A 320 -11.17 -17.19 -28.31
CA THR A 320 -10.87 -16.46 -27.07
C THR A 320 -12.01 -16.62 -26.11
N PHE A 321 -11.73 -17.16 -24.95
CA PHE A 321 -12.71 -17.25 -23.85
C PHE A 321 -12.75 -15.89 -23.13
N ASN A 322 -13.88 -15.19 -23.26
CA ASN A 322 -14.10 -13.95 -22.53
C ASN A 322 -14.66 -14.27 -21.12
N TRP A 323 -13.78 -14.18 -20.15
CA TRP A 323 -14.17 -14.26 -18.76
C TRP A 323 -14.67 -12.88 -18.33
N THR A 324 -15.96 -12.75 -18.09
CA THR A 324 -16.57 -11.45 -17.71
C THR A 324 -16.09 -10.94 -16.35
N ALA A 325 -15.40 -11.78 -15.57
CA ALA A 325 -14.75 -11.41 -14.30
C ALA A 325 -13.27 -11.02 -14.46
N TRP A 326 -12.66 -11.29 -15.62
CA TRP A 326 -11.21 -11.11 -15.83
C TRP A 326 -10.95 -10.42 -17.15
N THR A 327 -10.93 -9.12 -17.14
CA THR A 327 -10.34 -8.38 -18.25
C THR A 327 -8.83 -8.57 -18.18
N SER A 328 -8.29 -9.35 -19.13
CA SER A 328 -6.84 -9.45 -19.31
C SER A 328 -6.29 -8.07 -19.66
N GLY A 329 -5.64 -7.48 -18.72
CA GLY A 329 -4.94 -6.22 -18.88
C GLY A 329 -4.41 -5.82 -17.53
N VAL A 330 -3.17 -5.44 -17.45
CA VAL A 330 -2.76 -4.46 -16.45
C VAL A 330 -3.71 -3.29 -16.69
N LEU A 331 -4.77 -3.19 -15.89
CA LEU A 331 -5.60 -2.00 -15.87
C LEU A 331 -4.78 -0.92 -15.18
N ASN A 332 -3.80 -0.37 -15.89
CA ASN A 332 -3.33 0.96 -15.61
C ASN A 332 -4.45 1.92 -16.00
N SER A 333 -5.49 1.96 -15.21
CA SER A 333 -6.44 3.05 -15.30
C SER A 333 -5.98 4.11 -14.32
N THR A 334 -5.05 4.95 -14.77
CA THR A 334 -4.91 6.25 -14.13
C THR A 334 -6.15 7.05 -14.46
N SER A 335 -6.86 7.49 -13.48
CA SER A 335 -7.96 8.43 -13.66
C SER A 335 -7.73 9.60 -12.73
N SER A 336 -7.84 10.81 -13.25
CA SER A 336 -8.02 11.96 -12.39
C SER A 336 -9.35 11.77 -11.66
N VAL A 337 -9.28 11.60 -10.35
CA VAL A 337 -10.45 11.42 -9.49
C VAL A 337 -11.28 12.72 -9.44
N TYR A 338 -10.59 13.84 -9.55
CA TYR A 338 -11.17 15.18 -9.56
C TYR A 338 -10.26 16.17 -10.28
N THR A 339 -10.78 16.90 -11.28
CA THR A 339 -9.99 17.78 -12.18
C THR A 339 -10.42 19.24 -12.11
N SER A 340 -11.19 19.64 -11.12
CA SER A 340 -11.72 21.00 -11.03
C SER A 340 -11.06 21.79 -9.89
N GLY A 341 -10.19 22.71 -10.22
CA GLY A 341 -9.53 23.61 -9.29
C GLY A 341 -8.32 23.00 -8.57
N ASN A 342 -7.74 23.75 -7.62
CA ASN A 342 -6.63 23.29 -6.78
C ASN A 342 -7.16 22.33 -5.70
N SER A 343 -6.87 21.04 -5.80
CA SER A 343 -7.42 19.98 -4.95
C SER A 343 -6.43 18.85 -4.75
N GLY A 344 -6.62 18.08 -3.67
CA GLY A 344 -5.80 16.91 -3.36
C GLY A 344 -4.85 17.09 -2.18
N ASP A 345 -4.76 18.27 -1.63
CA ASP A 345 -4.04 18.48 -0.37
C ASP A 345 -4.67 17.68 0.78
N TYR A 346 -3.82 17.16 1.68
CA TYR A 346 -4.28 16.44 2.87
C TYR A 346 -5.24 15.29 2.57
N ASN A 347 -4.93 14.46 1.59
CA ASN A 347 -5.77 13.33 1.20
C ASN A 347 -5.59 12.10 2.11
N SER A 348 -6.59 11.23 2.11
CA SER A 348 -6.55 9.91 2.76
C SER A 348 -7.48 8.95 2.02
N ILE A 349 -7.11 7.69 1.97
CA ILE A 349 -7.78 6.63 1.21
C ILE A 349 -8.18 5.47 2.12
N ALA A 350 -9.29 4.81 1.80
CA ALA A 350 -9.70 3.54 2.40
C ALA A 350 -10.49 2.72 1.37
N VAL A 351 -10.51 1.40 1.54
CA VAL A 351 -11.22 0.45 0.66
C VAL A 351 -12.28 -0.27 1.49
N ASP A 352 -13.50 -0.36 0.97
CA ASP A 352 -14.60 -1.06 1.65
C ASP A 352 -14.60 -2.58 1.35
N SER A 353 -15.45 -3.34 2.04
CA SER A 353 -15.56 -4.79 1.91
C SER A 353 -15.98 -5.27 0.51
N ASN A 354 -16.40 -4.37 -0.37
CA ASN A 354 -16.79 -4.62 -1.76
C ASN A 354 -15.78 -4.12 -2.78
N ASP A 355 -14.51 -3.92 -2.35
CA ASP A 355 -13.42 -3.38 -3.18
C ASP A 355 -13.74 -1.99 -3.77
N LYS A 356 -14.53 -1.18 -3.06
CA LYS A 356 -14.79 0.19 -3.46
C LYS A 356 -13.86 1.14 -2.74
N VAL A 357 -13.30 2.01 -3.51
CA VAL A 357 -12.32 2.98 -3.04
C VAL A 357 -13.01 4.26 -2.60
N HIS A 358 -12.61 4.76 -1.44
CA HIS A 358 -13.07 6.02 -0.86
C HIS A 358 -11.88 6.91 -0.58
N ILE A 359 -11.89 8.12 -1.13
CA ILE A 359 -10.82 9.11 -0.94
C ILE A 359 -11.45 10.37 -0.35
N VAL A 360 -10.86 10.88 0.72
CA VAL A 360 -11.21 12.20 1.25
C VAL A 360 -10.06 13.16 0.98
N PHE A 361 -10.37 14.39 0.62
CA PHE A 361 -9.35 15.38 0.30
C PHE A 361 -9.84 16.81 0.53
N TYR A 362 -8.89 17.68 0.80
CA TYR A 362 -9.13 19.12 0.89
C TYR A 362 -8.99 19.78 -0.48
N ARG A 363 -9.93 20.67 -0.80
CA ARG A 363 -9.89 21.49 -1.99
C ARG A 363 -9.54 22.93 -1.61
N ASP A 364 -8.36 23.40 -2.01
CA ASP A 364 -7.82 24.67 -1.55
C ASP A 364 -8.55 25.90 -2.14
N ASP A 365 -8.94 25.85 -3.41
CA ASP A 365 -9.60 26.98 -4.10
C ASP A 365 -10.96 27.37 -3.51
N ASN A 366 -11.68 26.44 -2.87
CA ASN A 366 -12.93 26.74 -2.18
C ASN A 366 -12.89 26.39 -0.68
N SER A 367 -11.74 25.91 -0.20
CA SER A 367 -11.50 25.63 1.22
C SER A 367 -12.49 24.63 1.85
N ASN A 368 -12.84 23.57 1.12
CA ASN A 368 -13.84 22.58 1.50
C ASN A 368 -13.28 21.16 1.56
N LEU A 369 -13.98 20.30 2.32
CA LEU A 369 -13.69 18.86 2.41
C LEU A 369 -14.58 18.09 1.42
N TYR A 370 -13.95 17.24 0.62
CA TYR A 370 -14.58 16.40 -0.38
C TYR A 370 -14.36 14.91 -0.12
N HIS A 371 -15.27 14.11 -0.68
CA HIS A 371 -15.19 12.66 -0.78
C HIS A 371 -15.38 12.24 -2.22
N ALA A 372 -14.48 11.39 -2.72
CA ALA A 372 -14.60 10.72 -4.00
C ALA A 372 -14.70 9.21 -3.80
N THR A 373 -15.48 8.54 -4.65
CA THR A 373 -15.60 7.07 -4.62
C THR A 373 -15.89 6.51 -6.00
N ASN A 374 -15.45 5.27 -6.22
CA ASN A 374 -15.77 4.49 -7.42
C ASN A 374 -16.91 3.46 -7.18
N ALA A 375 -17.65 3.59 -6.10
CA ALA A 375 -18.72 2.64 -5.70
C ALA A 375 -19.78 2.39 -6.78
N SER A 376 -20.02 3.34 -7.69
CA SER A 376 -20.94 3.20 -8.82
C SER A 376 -20.32 2.61 -10.09
N GLY A 377 -19.07 2.15 -10.04
CA GLY A 377 -18.30 1.69 -11.21
C GLY A 377 -17.59 2.82 -11.98
N SER A 378 -17.78 4.06 -11.57
CA SER A 378 -17.07 5.24 -12.06
C SER A 378 -16.85 6.22 -10.91
N TRP A 379 -15.80 7.04 -11.00
CA TRP A 379 -15.53 8.05 -9.99
C TRP A 379 -16.68 9.07 -9.87
N SER A 380 -17.13 9.28 -8.67
CA SER A 380 -18.08 10.33 -8.30
C SER A 380 -17.55 11.09 -7.10
N THR A 381 -17.78 12.40 -7.09
CA THR A 381 -17.26 13.29 -6.06
C THR A 381 -18.38 14.10 -5.44
N SER A 382 -18.36 14.24 -4.12
CA SER A 382 -19.33 15.05 -3.36
C SER A 382 -18.62 15.78 -2.23
N SER A 383 -19.14 16.96 -1.87
CA SER A 383 -18.65 17.68 -0.70
C SER A 383 -19.12 17.02 0.59
N ILE A 384 -18.22 16.85 1.56
CA ILE A 384 -18.57 16.47 2.94
C ILE A 384 -19.02 17.70 3.71
N GLU A 385 -18.19 18.74 3.69
CA GLU A 385 -18.50 20.01 4.36
C GLU A 385 -17.96 21.20 3.56
N THR A 386 -18.74 22.30 3.51
CA THR A 386 -18.47 23.49 2.68
C THR A 386 -18.42 24.79 3.47
N SER A 387 -18.28 24.74 4.79
CA SER A 387 -18.34 25.92 5.65
C SER A 387 -16.95 26.36 6.10
N ASN A 388 -16.51 27.55 5.63
CA ASN A 388 -15.44 28.34 6.26
C ASN A 388 -14.09 27.63 6.47
N ASN A 389 -13.43 27.14 5.40
CA ASN A 389 -12.10 26.54 5.45
C ASN A 389 -12.03 25.30 6.36
N VAL A 390 -12.55 24.21 5.85
CA VAL A 390 -12.64 22.90 6.53
C VAL A 390 -12.02 21.81 5.69
N GLY A 391 -11.43 20.81 6.35
CA GLY A 391 -11.00 19.58 5.69
C GLY A 391 -9.49 19.40 5.60
N LYS A 392 -8.68 20.33 6.08
CA LYS A 392 -7.23 20.10 6.15
C LYS A 392 -6.92 18.95 7.10
N TYR A 393 -5.82 18.25 6.80
CA TYR A 393 -5.35 17.10 7.58
C TYR A 393 -6.41 16.02 7.76
N CYS A 394 -7.23 15.77 6.73
CA CYS A 394 -8.28 14.77 6.82
C CYS A 394 -7.71 13.34 6.79
N SER A 395 -8.42 12.43 7.46
CA SER A 395 -8.13 11.00 7.48
C SER A 395 -9.45 10.22 7.44
N ILE A 396 -9.47 9.08 6.75
CA ILE A 396 -10.64 8.20 6.60
C ILE A 396 -10.36 6.80 7.12
N ALA A 397 -11.36 6.20 7.79
CA ALA A 397 -11.41 4.78 8.14
C ALA A 397 -12.80 4.23 7.82
N ILE A 398 -12.90 2.92 7.67
CA ILE A 398 -14.14 2.20 7.34
C ILE A 398 -14.46 1.22 8.46
N ASP A 399 -15.71 1.16 8.88
CA ASP A 399 -16.20 0.21 9.89
C ASP A 399 -16.62 -1.14 9.27
N SER A 400 -16.93 -2.13 10.12
CA SER A 400 -17.30 -3.49 9.69
C SER A 400 -18.58 -3.56 8.83
N ASN A 401 -19.33 -2.48 8.75
CA ASN A 401 -20.56 -2.34 7.98
C ASN A 401 -20.40 -1.43 6.76
N ASP A 402 -19.18 -1.16 6.31
CA ASP A 402 -18.85 -0.22 5.24
C ASP A 402 -19.26 1.23 5.53
N GLY A 403 -19.40 1.60 6.80
CA GLY A 403 -19.61 2.97 7.21
C GLY A 403 -18.32 3.78 7.16
N LEU A 404 -18.40 4.99 6.62
CA LEU A 404 -17.24 5.86 6.41
C LEU A 404 -17.08 6.82 7.59
N HIS A 405 -15.91 6.80 8.22
CA HIS A 405 -15.52 7.67 9.33
C HIS A 405 -14.42 8.63 8.87
N VAL A 406 -14.62 9.93 9.02
CA VAL A 406 -13.68 10.95 8.56
C VAL A 406 -13.37 11.93 9.69
N SER A 407 -12.10 12.09 10.01
CA SER A 407 -11.60 13.15 10.89
C SER A 407 -10.96 14.27 10.06
N TYR A 408 -11.10 15.52 10.48
CA TYR A 408 -10.55 16.68 9.75
C TYR A 408 -10.49 17.93 10.62
N GLN A 409 -9.69 18.90 10.19
CA GLN A 409 -9.60 20.20 10.84
C GLN A 409 -10.63 21.20 10.30
N TYR A 410 -11.26 21.93 11.19
CA TYR A 410 -11.90 23.22 10.91
C TYR A 410 -10.87 24.33 11.14
N ASN A 411 -10.25 24.79 10.06
CA ASN A 411 -9.08 25.64 10.13
C ASN A 411 -9.37 27.04 10.70
N THR A 412 -10.47 27.67 10.30
CA THR A 412 -10.85 29.01 10.80
C THR A 412 -11.18 29.01 12.29
N GLY A 413 -11.80 27.93 12.78
CA GLY A 413 -12.16 27.76 14.20
C GLY A 413 -11.15 27.00 15.02
N ASN A 414 -10.08 26.50 14.42
CA ASN A 414 -9.06 25.64 15.05
C ASN A 414 -9.68 24.49 15.87
N ALA A 415 -10.57 23.72 15.24
CA ALA A 415 -11.31 22.65 15.88
C ALA A 415 -11.13 21.31 15.16
N LEU A 416 -11.12 20.22 15.93
CA LEU A 416 -11.22 18.87 15.40
C LEU A 416 -12.68 18.56 15.08
N LYS A 417 -12.96 18.12 13.86
CA LYS A 417 -14.29 17.69 13.40
C LYS A 417 -14.26 16.23 12.96
N TYR A 418 -15.44 15.66 12.97
CA TYR A 418 -15.71 14.29 12.54
C TYR A 418 -16.95 14.28 11.66
N ALA A 419 -16.90 13.49 10.59
CA ALA A 419 -18.05 13.16 9.75
C ALA A 419 -18.22 11.65 9.65
N TYR A 420 -19.47 11.20 9.61
CA TYR A 420 -19.86 9.80 9.44
C TYR A 420 -20.90 9.66 8.36
N LYS A 421 -20.76 8.62 7.55
CA LYS A 421 -21.74 8.24 6.54
C LYS A 421 -21.92 6.74 6.56
N ALA A 422 -23.10 6.27 6.96
CA ALA A 422 -23.42 4.86 6.92
C ALA A 422 -23.42 4.33 5.47
N SER A 423 -23.12 3.06 5.29
CA SER A 423 -23.20 2.40 3.98
C SER A 423 -24.55 2.65 3.32
N GLY A 424 -24.53 3.02 2.05
CA GLY A 424 -25.75 3.34 1.28
C GLY A 424 -26.44 4.66 1.63
N ALA A 425 -25.98 5.40 2.66
CA ALA A 425 -26.57 6.68 3.02
C ALA A 425 -26.26 7.78 1.97
N SER A 426 -27.19 8.72 1.81
CA SER A 426 -27.04 9.84 0.87
C SER A 426 -26.37 11.07 1.50
N SER A 427 -26.25 11.15 2.83
CA SER A 427 -25.78 12.34 3.54
C SER A 427 -24.81 12.00 4.67
N TRP A 428 -23.92 12.95 4.96
CA TRP A 428 -22.97 12.90 6.06
C TRP A 428 -23.57 13.49 7.35
N SER A 429 -23.43 12.81 8.47
CA SER A 429 -23.60 13.40 9.79
C SER A 429 -22.27 14.02 10.24
N LYS A 430 -22.31 15.20 10.87
CA LYS A 430 -21.10 15.97 11.22
C LYS A 430 -21.15 16.43 12.67
N THR A 431 -20.01 16.38 13.36
CA THR A 431 -19.89 16.77 14.77
C THR A 431 -18.56 17.45 15.01
N THR A 432 -18.53 18.48 15.83
CA THR A 432 -17.29 19.01 16.39
C THR A 432 -16.90 18.12 17.56
N VAL A 433 -15.68 17.61 17.51
CA VAL A 433 -15.10 16.71 18.52
C VAL A 433 -14.40 17.51 19.62
N ASP A 434 -13.50 18.39 19.21
CA ASP A 434 -12.76 19.29 20.09
C ASP A 434 -12.73 20.68 19.47
N ASN A 435 -12.96 21.71 20.27
CA ASN A 435 -12.95 23.11 19.81
C ASN A 435 -11.54 23.73 19.85
N THR A 436 -10.52 22.95 20.17
CA THR A 436 -9.16 23.45 20.42
C THR A 436 -8.11 22.58 19.71
N GLY A 437 -8.14 22.44 18.39
CA GLY A 437 -7.11 21.64 17.73
C GLY A 437 -7.54 21.06 16.41
N GLY A 438 -7.03 19.88 16.06
CA GLY A 438 -7.42 19.11 14.87
C GLY A 438 -6.45 19.13 13.71
N LYS A 439 -5.21 19.58 13.90
CA LYS A 439 -4.16 19.41 12.86
C LYS A 439 -3.64 17.99 12.85
N PHE A 440 -3.18 17.55 11.68
CA PHE A 440 -2.55 16.24 11.49
C PHE A 440 -3.41 15.11 12.04
N THR A 441 -4.71 15.08 11.71
CA THR A 441 -5.61 14.04 12.23
C THR A 441 -5.31 12.69 11.60
N SER A 442 -5.45 11.63 12.39
CA SER A 442 -5.45 10.24 11.96
C SER A 442 -6.60 9.52 12.65
N ILE A 443 -7.38 8.72 11.93
CA ILE A 443 -8.55 8.01 12.45
C ILE A 443 -8.43 6.51 12.22
N ALA A 444 -8.84 5.72 13.20
CA ALA A 444 -9.02 4.27 13.10
C ALA A 444 -10.33 3.86 13.77
N VAL A 445 -10.82 2.65 13.47
CA VAL A 445 -12.07 2.10 13.99
C VAL A 445 -11.75 0.78 14.68
N ASP A 446 -12.27 0.58 15.91
CA ASP A 446 -12.09 -0.66 16.67
C ASP A 446 -13.06 -1.78 16.23
N SER A 447 -12.90 -2.98 16.77
CA SER A 447 -13.74 -4.15 16.45
C SER A 447 -15.24 -3.97 16.76
N ASN A 448 -15.59 -2.93 17.52
CA ASN A 448 -16.96 -2.56 17.87
C ASN A 448 -17.51 -1.38 17.05
N ASP A 449 -16.85 -1.08 15.92
CA ASP A 449 -17.18 0.03 15.03
C ASP A 449 -17.07 1.42 15.71
N LYS A 450 -16.24 1.54 16.73
CA LYS A 450 -16.04 2.78 17.47
C LYS A 450 -14.85 3.56 16.89
N PRO A 451 -15.03 4.80 16.44
CA PRO A 451 -13.94 5.60 15.89
C PRO A 451 -13.06 6.23 16.99
N HIS A 452 -11.76 6.24 16.71
CA HIS A 452 -10.69 6.78 17.52
C HIS A 452 -9.84 7.74 16.68
N ILE A 453 -9.50 8.91 17.20
CA ILE A 453 -8.79 9.96 16.47
C ILE A 453 -7.57 10.43 17.26
N ALA A 454 -6.40 10.35 16.67
CA ALA A 454 -5.22 11.07 17.09
C ALA A 454 -5.12 12.41 16.35
N TYR A 455 -4.69 13.48 17.04
CA TYR A 455 -4.58 14.80 16.42
C TYR A 455 -3.61 15.69 17.19
N ARG A 456 -3.16 16.78 16.56
CA ARG A 456 -2.46 17.85 17.25
C ARG A 456 -3.48 18.84 17.81
N ASP A 457 -3.42 19.09 19.12
CA ASP A 457 -4.25 20.08 19.78
C ASP A 457 -3.73 21.52 19.61
N SER A 458 -4.38 22.51 20.22
CA SER A 458 -3.99 23.93 20.09
C SER A 458 -2.71 24.27 20.84
N GLY A 459 -2.30 23.45 21.82
CA GLY A 459 -1.03 23.58 22.53
C GLY A 459 0.17 23.07 21.74
N GLY A 460 -0.07 22.39 20.62
CA GLY A 460 0.95 21.70 19.86
C GLY A 460 1.20 20.29 20.36
N ASP A 461 0.37 19.78 21.25
CA ASP A 461 0.50 18.51 21.92
C ASP A 461 -0.28 17.39 21.18
N VAL A 462 0.01 16.12 21.52
CA VAL A 462 -0.74 14.99 21.00
C VAL A 462 -2.07 14.89 21.72
N GLY A 463 -3.17 15.12 21.01
CA GLY A 463 -4.53 14.92 21.44
C GLY A 463 -5.07 13.57 21.00
N TYR A 464 -6.02 13.04 21.74
CA TYR A 464 -6.78 11.86 21.41
C TYR A 464 -8.25 12.08 21.68
N ALA A 465 -9.09 11.52 20.80
CA ALA A 465 -10.54 11.53 20.97
C ALA A 465 -11.15 10.18 20.62
N GLU A 466 -12.15 9.76 21.40
CA GLU A 466 -12.93 8.55 21.13
C GLU A 466 -14.43 8.82 21.23
N LYS A 467 -15.22 8.11 20.44
CA LYS A 467 -16.67 8.24 20.48
C LYS A 467 -17.27 7.31 21.52
N THR A 468 -18.01 7.85 22.47
CA THR A 468 -18.70 7.09 23.52
C THR A 468 -20.20 7.33 23.39
N GLY A 469 -20.93 6.39 22.77
CA GLY A 469 -22.35 6.55 22.44
C GLY A 469 -22.58 7.70 21.45
N SER A 470 -23.31 8.73 21.86
CA SER A 470 -23.55 9.93 21.05
C SER A 470 -22.55 11.06 21.30
N SER A 471 -21.66 10.93 22.26
CA SER A 471 -20.71 11.94 22.72
C SER A 471 -19.28 11.56 22.36
N TRP A 472 -18.38 12.55 22.41
CA TRP A 472 -16.93 12.34 22.28
C TRP A 472 -16.28 12.63 23.63
N THR A 473 -15.34 11.77 24.02
CA THR A 473 -14.36 12.05 25.06
C THR A 473 -13.04 12.36 24.39
N PHE A 474 -12.34 13.37 24.85
CA PHE A 474 -11.06 13.79 24.29
C PHE A 474 -10.15 14.39 25.36
N GLY A 475 -8.86 14.39 25.11
CA GLY A 475 -7.84 14.95 26.01
C GLY A 475 -6.45 14.92 25.41
N THR A 476 -5.52 15.61 26.06
CA THR A 476 -4.11 15.57 25.69
C THR A 476 -3.48 14.28 26.19
N VAL A 477 -2.88 13.57 25.28
CA VAL A 477 -2.20 12.29 25.47
C VAL A 477 -0.77 12.51 25.92
N GLN A 478 -0.10 13.42 25.24
CA GLN A 478 1.29 13.75 25.49
C GLN A 478 1.53 15.23 25.27
N THR A 479 2.09 15.87 26.28
CA THR A 479 2.59 17.25 26.17
C THR A 479 3.98 17.21 25.53
N ALA A 480 4.06 17.47 24.24
CA ALA A 480 5.28 17.39 23.46
C ALA A 480 5.73 18.74 22.93
N GLY A 481 4.80 19.67 22.76
CA GLY A 481 5.01 20.97 22.12
C GLY A 481 5.36 20.84 20.62
N ASP A 482 4.50 21.34 19.77
CA ASP A 482 4.72 21.54 18.34
C ASP A 482 5.00 20.28 17.50
N ILE A 483 4.19 19.21 17.68
CA ILE A 483 4.27 17.98 16.88
C ILE A 483 3.97 18.25 15.39
N ALA A 484 4.61 17.51 14.51
CA ALA A 484 4.52 17.68 13.05
C ALA A 484 3.55 16.72 12.37
N SER A 485 3.20 15.60 13.01
CA SER A 485 2.27 14.59 12.48
C SER A 485 1.72 13.72 13.61
N THR A 486 0.58 13.04 13.36
CA THR A 486 0.07 11.95 14.18
C THR A 486 -0.34 10.79 13.29
N SER A 487 -0.24 9.58 13.84
CA SER A 487 -0.79 8.36 13.23
C SER A 487 -1.44 7.53 14.33
N ILE A 488 -2.51 6.80 13.99
CA ILE A 488 -3.20 5.90 14.92
C ILE A 488 -3.41 4.55 14.25
N ALA A 489 -3.20 3.48 15.00
CA ALA A 489 -3.55 2.11 14.64
C ALA A 489 -4.26 1.41 15.79
N ILE A 490 -5.02 0.37 15.48
CA ILE A 490 -5.73 -0.45 16.48
C ILE A 490 -5.36 -1.91 16.19
N ASP A 491 -4.96 -2.63 17.23
CA ASP A 491 -4.63 -4.05 17.13
C ASP A 491 -5.88 -4.95 17.23
N SER A 492 -5.69 -6.27 17.11
CA SER A 492 -6.77 -7.26 17.14
C SER A 492 -7.52 -7.34 18.48
N ASP A 493 -6.92 -6.85 19.56
CA ASP A 493 -7.49 -6.80 20.90
C ASP A 493 -8.10 -5.43 21.27
N ASP A 494 -8.27 -4.58 20.27
CA ASP A 494 -8.77 -3.20 20.38
C ASP A 494 -7.83 -2.27 21.19
N HIS A 495 -6.55 -2.59 21.30
CA HIS A 495 -5.58 -1.66 21.85
C HIS A 495 -5.22 -0.60 20.80
N ILE A 496 -5.05 0.59 21.29
CA ILE A 496 -4.87 1.74 20.42
C ILE A 496 -3.43 2.27 20.54
N HIS A 497 -2.81 2.49 19.39
CA HIS A 497 -1.43 2.91 19.23
C HIS A 497 -1.37 4.26 18.52
N ILE A 498 -0.71 5.25 19.09
CA ILE A 498 -0.55 6.59 18.52
C ILE A 498 0.92 6.95 18.39
#